data_6e525bd1105bf01940fdab58eee5fc43
#
_entry.id   6e525bd1105bf01940fdab58eee5fc43
#
_cell.length_a   1.000
_cell.length_b   1.000
_cell.length_c   1.000
_cell.angle_alpha   90.00
_cell.angle_beta   90.00
_cell.angle_gamma   90.00
#
_symmetry.space_group_name_H-M   'P 1'
#
loop_
_entity.id
_entity.type
_entity.pdbx_description
1 polymer ?
#
loop_
_entity_poly.entity_id
_entity_poly.type
_entity_poly.pdbx_seq_one_letter_code
_entity_poly.pdbx_strand_id
1 'polypeptide(L)'
;MSSLNLKERLATGTQLVVPGVFDALSAKVATEQGFDVVYMSGFAVAGSLLAKPDIGLVTATEMSERVGQIATAIGPAANLIADGDNGYGNEKNVARLVQSYATAGAQCIQLEDQVSPKRCGHMEGKEVVSLEDAALKIEAAVSSRPNDDFLIMARTDARATHDLSEALDRGEA
;
A
#
# COMPACT_ATOMS: atom_id res chain seq x y z
N MET A 1 -5.44 21.09 -14.97
CA MET A 1 -4.50 20.24 -15.72
C MET A 1 -4.68 18.83 -15.17
N SER A 2 -4.84 17.81 -16.02
CA SER A 2 -4.83 16.42 -15.56
C SER A 2 -3.46 16.12 -14.97
N SER A 3 -3.39 15.60 -13.74
CA SER A 3 -2.11 15.10 -13.19
C SER A 3 -1.62 13.95 -14.09
N LEU A 4 -0.31 13.84 -14.27
CA LEU A 4 0.29 12.63 -14.85
C LEU A 4 -0.16 11.42 -14.03
N ASN A 5 -0.36 10.27 -14.67
CA ASN A 5 -0.59 9.04 -13.90
C ASN A 5 0.67 8.70 -13.08
N LEU A 6 0.53 7.88 -12.04
CA LEU A 6 1.63 7.59 -11.11
C LEU A 6 2.84 6.97 -11.84
N LYS A 7 2.62 6.09 -12.80
CA LYS A 7 3.67 5.44 -13.60
C LYS A 7 4.47 6.45 -14.42
N GLU A 8 3.77 7.36 -15.10
CA GLU A 8 4.41 8.46 -15.85
C GLU A 8 5.18 9.39 -14.91
N ARG A 9 4.61 9.68 -13.74
CA ARG A 9 5.24 10.51 -12.73
C ARG A 9 6.56 9.91 -12.22
N LEU A 10 6.58 8.62 -11.93
CA LEU A 10 7.78 7.89 -11.53
C LEU A 10 8.82 7.84 -12.66
N ALA A 11 8.38 7.68 -13.92
CA ALA A 11 9.27 7.64 -15.07
C ALA A 11 10.04 8.95 -15.33
N THR A 12 9.59 10.09 -14.76
CA THR A 12 10.33 11.36 -14.89
C THR A 12 11.66 11.35 -14.14
N GLY A 13 11.88 10.40 -13.22
CA GLY A 13 13.07 10.38 -12.34
C GLY A 13 13.13 11.52 -11.32
N THR A 14 12.11 12.37 -11.27
CA THR A 14 12.02 13.46 -10.29
C THR A 14 11.65 12.90 -8.93
N GLN A 15 12.37 13.32 -7.89
CA GLN A 15 12.04 12.95 -6.52
C GLN A 15 10.60 13.35 -6.16
N LEU A 16 9.85 12.42 -5.58
CA LEU A 16 8.50 12.64 -5.08
C LEU A 16 8.52 12.78 -3.56
N VAL A 17 7.81 13.79 -3.06
CA VAL A 17 7.45 13.89 -1.65
C VAL A 17 6.01 13.42 -1.52
N VAL A 18 5.79 12.32 -0.83
CA VAL A 18 4.49 11.66 -0.71
C VAL A 18 4.01 11.73 0.74
N PRO A 19 3.11 12.65 1.08
CA PRO A 19 2.59 12.77 2.44
C PRO A 19 1.71 11.58 2.80
N GLY A 20 1.84 11.10 4.05
CA GLY A 20 0.96 10.10 4.63
C GLY A 20 -0.40 10.72 4.98
N VAL A 21 -1.47 10.08 4.49
CA VAL A 21 -2.86 10.46 4.76
C VAL A 21 -3.62 9.26 5.31
N PHE A 22 -4.76 9.49 5.96
CA PHE A 22 -5.49 8.41 6.62
C PHE A 22 -7.02 8.56 6.55
N ASP A 23 -7.51 9.69 6.04
CA ASP A 23 -8.94 9.97 5.80
C ASP A 23 -9.11 11.01 4.67
N ALA A 24 -10.37 11.27 4.32
CA ALA A 24 -10.73 12.21 3.28
C ALA A 24 -10.24 13.65 3.60
N LEU A 25 -10.26 14.06 4.88
CA LEU A 25 -9.84 15.40 5.27
C LEU A 25 -8.34 15.59 5.12
N SER A 26 -7.54 14.68 5.68
CA SER A 26 -6.07 14.74 5.58
C SER A 26 -5.61 14.67 4.12
N ALA A 27 -6.26 13.85 3.29
CA ALA A 27 -5.97 13.75 1.87
C ALA A 27 -6.32 15.05 1.12
N LYS A 28 -7.47 15.63 1.41
CA LYS A 28 -7.89 16.92 0.84
C LYS A 28 -6.93 18.04 1.19
N VAL A 29 -6.51 18.14 2.45
CA VAL A 29 -5.52 19.13 2.91
C VAL A 29 -4.21 18.95 2.17
N ALA A 30 -3.70 17.72 2.05
CA ALA A 30 -2.45 17.45 1.35
C ALA A 30 -2.52 17.90 -0.13
N THR A 31 -3.59 17.57 -0.84
CA THR A 31 -3.74 17.94 -2.26
C THR A 31 -3.93 19.44 -2.46
N GLU A 32 -4.60 20.14 -1.55
CA GLU A 32 -4.72 21.61 -1.58
C GLU A 32 -3.38 22.32 -1.32
N GLN A 33 -2.41 21.65 -0.68
CA GLN A 33 -1.03 22.14 -0.55
C GLN A 33 -0.15 21.82 -1.78
N GLY A 34 -0.71 21.22 -2.83
CA GLY A 34 -0.03 20.96 -4.09
C GLY A 34 0.65 19.60 -4.20
N PHE A 35 0.41 18.67 -3.27
CA PHE A 35 0.90 17.30 -3.40
C PHE A 35 0.04 16.55 -4.42
N ASP A 36 0.66 16.03 -5.47
CA ASP A 36 0.04 15.29 -6.55
C ASP A 36 0.13 13.76 -6.40
N VAL A 37 0.75 13.30 -5.31
CA VAL A 37 0.75 11.90 -4.87
C VAL A 37 0.58 11.87 -3.35
N VAL A 38 -0.30 11.00 -2.86
CA VAL A 38 -0.52 10.79 -1.42
C VAL A 38 -0.44 9.28 -1.09
N TYR A 39 -0.05 8.97 0.15
CA TYR A 39 0.06 7.58 0.64
C TYR A 39 -0.96 7.34 1.76
N MET A 40 -1.89 6.41 1.57
CA MET A 40 -2.77 5.95 2.65
C MET A 40 -1.99 5.04 3.59
N SER A 41 -1.76 5.50 4.82
CA SER A 41 -1.01 4.78 5.84
C SER A 41 -1.93 3.87 6.66
N GLY A 42 -1.69 2.56 6.65
CA GLY A 42 -2.44 1.59 7.46
C GLY A 42 -2.32 1.87 8.96
N PHE A 43 -1.12 2.25 9.43
CA PHE A 43 -0.91 2.69 10.81
C PHE A 43 -1.82 3.85 11.20
N ALA A 44 -1.88 4.89 10.39
CA ALA A 44 -2.69 6.06 10.69
C ALA A 44 -4.20 5.79 10.52
N VAL A 45 -4.58 4.89 9.60
CA VAL A 45 -5.96 4.40 9.48
C VAL A 45 -6.37 3.64 10.73
N ALA A 46 -5.54 2.70 11.25
CA ALA A 46 -5.83 1.98 12.48
C ALA A 46 -6.00 2.94 13.67
N GLY A 47 -5.13 3.94 13.78
CA GLY A 47 -5.23 4.98 14.80
C GLY A 47 -6.51 5.81 14.69
N SER A 48 -6.85 6.28 13.48
CA SER A 48 -8.00 7.16 13.27
C SER A 48 -9.36 6.43 13.35
N LEU A 49 -9.40 5.18 12.89
CA LEU A 49 -10.63 4.39 12.83
C LEU A 49 -10.96 3.72 14.17
N LEU A 50 -9.96 3.13 14.82
CA LEU A 50 -10.14 2.27 15.99
C LEU A 50 -9.55 2.86 17.28
N ALA A 51 -8.75 3.91 17.21
CA ALA A 51 -7.90 4.39 18.31
C ALA A 51 -7.04 3.24 18.91
N LYS A 52 -6.50 2.38 18.04
CA LYS A 52 -5.72 1.20 18.39
C LYS A 52 -4.38 1.20 17.66
N PRO A 53 -3.39 0.48 18.20
CA PRO A 53 -2.13 0.25 17.47
C PRO A 53 -2.37 -0.58 16.21
N ASP A 54 -1.46 -0.43 15.26
CA ASP A 54 -1.47 -1.13 13.99
C ASP A 54 -0.86 -2.55 14.15
N ILE A 55 -1.72 -3.50 14.47
CA ILE A 55 -1.40 -4.91 14.71
C ILE A 55 -2.34 -5.86 13.97
N GLY A 56 -2.80 -5.47 12.79
CA GLY A 56 -3.69 -6.28 11.96
C GLY A 56 -5.15 -6.31 12.43
N LEU A 57 -5.64 -5.27 13.10
CA LEU A 57 -7.02 -5.19 13.57
C LEU A 57 -7.98 -4.65 12.51
N VAL A 58 -7.50 -3.77 11.63
CA VAL A 58 -8.31 -3.23 10.52
C VAL A 58 -8.47 -4.30 9.46
N THR A 59 -9.68 -4.46 8.95
CA THR A 59 -10.00 -5.46 7.93
C THR A 59 -9.76 -4.95 6.51
N ALA A 60 -9.60 -5.88 5.55
CA ALA A 60 -9.50 -5.54 4.13
C ALA A 60 -10.69 -4.70 3.62
N THR A 61 -11.89 -4.95 4.15
CA THR A 61 -13.10 -4.19 3.78
C THR A 61 -13.02 -2.74 4.27
N GLU A 62 -12.67 -2.53 5.54
CA GLU A 62 -12.51 -1.18 6.10
C GLU A 62 -11.41 -0.39 5.38
N MET A 63 -10.31 -1.05 5.02
CA MET A 63 -9.24 -0.42 4.23
C MET A 63 -9.71 -0.07 2.81
N SER A 64 -10.44 -0.96 2.13
CA SER A 64 -10.98 -0.67 0.80
C SER A 64 -11.98 0.49 0.82
N GLU A 65 -12.83 0.59 1.84
CA GLU A 65 -13.73 1.72 2.05
C GLU A 65 -12.95 3.02 2.27
N ARG A 66 -11.88 2.97 3.05
CA ARG A 66 -11.00 4.11 3.28
C ARG A 66 -10.30 4.58 2.01
N VAL A 67 -9.82 3.64 1.17
CA VAL A 67 -9.31 3.95 -0.19
C VAL A 67 -10.35 4.74 -0.98
N GLY A 68 -11.58 4.29 -1.04
CA GLY A 68 -12.66 4.96 -1.76
C GLY A 68 -12.98 6.36 -1.26
N GLN A 69 -12.97 6.56 0.07
CA GLN A 69 -13.17 7.87 0.70
C GLN A 69 -12.05 8.85 0.33
N ILE A 70 -10.80 8.41 0.41
CA ILE A 70 -9.63 9.21 0.06
C ILE A 70 -9.62 9.51 -1.45
N ALA A 71 -9.78 8.49 -2.30
CA ALA A 71 -9.81 8.67 -3.75
C ALA A 71 -10.89 9.66 -4.20
N THR A 72 -12.07 9.60 -3.60
CA THR A 72 -13.15 10.57 -3.85
C THR A 72 -12.74 11.99 -3.45
N ALA A 73 -12.08 12.15 -2.30
CA ALA A 73 -11.69 13.45 -1.78
C ALA A 73 -10.60 14.14 -2.60
N ILE A 74 -9.62 13.38 -3.10
CA ILE A 74 -8.53 13.90 -3.93
C ILE A 74 -8.96 14.10 -5.39
N GLY A 75 -9.94 13.32 -5.87
CA GLY A 75 -10.41 13.36 -7.26
C GLY A 75 -9.26 13.15 -8.27
N PRO A 76 -9.34 13.75 -9.47
CA PRO A 76 -8.31 13.60 -10.49
C PRO A 76 -7.07 14.48 -10.25
N ALA A 77 -6.98 15.18 -9.11
CA ALA A 77 -5.89 16.10 -8.82
C ALA A 77 -4.62 15.40 -8.33
N ALA A 78 -4.74 14.19 -7.78
CA ALA A 78 -3.62 13.45 -7.23
C ALA A 78 -3.77 11.94 -7.43
N ASN A 79 -2.64 11.23 -7.28
CA ASN A 79 -2.56 9.78 -7.30
C ASN A 79 -2.53 9.22 -5.86
N LEU A 80 -3.17 8.08 -5.63
CA LEU A 80 -3.23 7.41 -4.35
C LEU A 80 -2.40 6.12 -4.37
N ILE A 81 -1.38 6.05 -3.51
CA ILE A 81 -0.71 4.81 -3.12
C ILE A 81 -1.39 4.33 -1.83
N ALA A 82 -1.82 3.09 -1.77
CA ALA A 82 -2.56 2.58 -0.63
C ALA A 82 -1.83 1.42 0.05
N ASP A 83 -1.73 1.47 1.38
CA ASP A 83 -1.22 0.37 2.21
C ASP A 83 -2.18 -0.83 2.12
N GLY A 84 -1.69 -1.97 1.70
CA GLY A 84 -2.40 -3.24 1.59
C GLY A 84 -1.96 -4.26 2.63
N ASP A 85 -1.19 -3.83 3.65
CA ASP A 85 -0.63 -4.70 4.67
C ASP A 85 0.04 -5.95 4.03
N ASN A 86 -0.16 -7.12 4.59
CA ASN A 86 0.36 -8.39 4.05
C ASN A 86 -0.61 -9.08 3.04
N GLY A 87 -1.64 -8.35 2.57
CA GLY A 87 -2.65 -8.86 1.64
C GLY A 87 -3.83 -9.59 2.30
N TYR A 88 -3.92 -9.57 3.63
CA TYR A 88 -5.03 -10.14 4.44
C TYR A 88 -5.28 -11.63 4.22
N GLY A 89 -4.25 -12.39 3.87
CA GLY A 89 -4.34 -13.83 3.70
C GLY A 89 -3.34 -14.38 2.68
N ASN A 90 -3.77 -15.35 1.89
CA ASN A 90 -2.94 -15.95 0.85
C ASN A 90 -3.02 -15.19 -0.50
N GLU A 91 -2.42 -15.74 -1.55
CA GLU A 91 -2.37 -15.16 -2.90
C GLU A 91 -3.78 -14.84 -3.48
N LYS A 92 -4.81 -15.61 -3.12
CA LYS A 92 -6.19 -15.37 -3.58
C LYS A 92 -6.80 -14.16 -2.88
N ASN A 93 -6.46 -13.95 -1.61
CA ASN A 93 -6.88 -12.74 -0.87
C ASN A 93 -6.19 -11.50 -1.45
N VAL A 94 -4.90 -11.60 -1.78
CA VAL A 94 -4.14 -10.53 -2.44
C VAL A 94 -4.77 -10.16 -3.78
N ALA A 95 -5.06 -11.14 -4.64
CA ALA A 95 -5.72 -10.92 -5.93
C ALA A 95 -7.05 -10.16 -5.79
N ARG A 96 -7.88 -10.55 -4.81
CA ARG A 96 -9.14 -9.86 -4.51
C ARG A 96 -8.92 -8.44 -4.00
N LEU A 97 -7.93 -8.24 -3.13
CA LEU A 97 -7.61 -6.94 -2.56
C LEU A 97 -7.18 -5.94 -3.63
N VAL A 98 -6.29 -6.36 -4.55
CA VAL A 98 -5.86 -5.54 -5.70
C VAL A 98 -7.06 -5.04 -6.51
N GLN A 99 -7.99 -5.94 -6.85
CA GLN A 99 -9.19 -5.57 -7.58
C GLN A 99 -10.09 -4.61 -6.79
N SER A 100 -10.22 -4.82 -5.48
CA SER A 100 -11.01 -3.95 -4.60
C SER A 100 -10.40 -2.55 -4.53
N TYR A 101 -9.08 -2.43 -4.34
CA TYR A 101 -8.39 -1.15 -4.27
C TYR A 101 -8.41 -0.39 -5.60
N ALA A 102 -8.20 -1.10 -6.71
CA ALA A 102 -8.30 -0.51 -8.03
C ALA A 102 -9.72 0.04 -8.32
N THR A 103 -10.74 -0.73 -7.97
CA THR A 103 -12.15 -0.31 -8.10
C THR A 103 -12.47 0.88 -7.20
N ALA A 104 -11.88 0.92 -6.00
CA ALA A 104 -12.04 2.02 -5.06
C ALA A 104 -11.29 3.30 -5.46
N GLY A 105 -10.37 3.23 -6.44
CA GLY A 105 -9.70 4.38 -7.04
C GLY A 105 -8.23 4.57 -6.64
N ALA A 106 -7.56 3.59 -6.05
CA ALA A 106 -6.11 3.60 -5.89
C ALA A 106 -5.41 3.43 -7.25
N GLN A 107 -4.20 3.97 -7.39
CA GLN A 107 -3.31 3.76 -8.54
C GLN A 107 -2.13 2.84 -8.20
N CYS A 108 -1.90 2.60 -6.91
CA CYS A 108 -0.86 1.69 -6.44
C CYS A 108 -1.29 1.04 -5.13
N ILE A 109 -0.95 -0.22 -4.94
CA ILE A 109 -1.04 -0.91 -3.66
C ILE A 109 0.35 -1.28 -3.16
N GLN A 110 0.65 -1.02 -1.88
CA GLN A 110 1.84 -1.56 -1.21
C GLN A 110 1.48 -2.85 -0.50
N LEU A 111 2.28 -3.89 -0.70
CA LEU A 111 2.14 -5.19 -0.06
C LEU A 111 3.44 -5.56 0.65
N GLU A 112 3.35 -6.00 1.90
CA GLU A 112 4.49 -6.41 2.70
C GLU A 112 4.51 -7.93 2.93
N ASP A 113 5.70 -8.47 3.18
CA ASP A 113 5.94 -9.90 3.35
C ASP A 113 5.78 -10.41 4.79
N GLN A 114 5.14 -9.64 5.68
CA GLN A 114 4.94 -10.06 7.07
C GLN A 114 3.98 -11.24 7.20
N VAL A 115 4.26 -12.08 8.20
CA VAL A 115 3.34 -13.12 8.70
C VAL A 115 2.09 -12.45 9.29
N SER A 116 0.92 -13.11 9.17
CA SER A 116 -0.31 -12.65 9.81
C SER A 116 -0.47 -13.24 11.22
N PRO A 117 -0.88 -12.46 12.23
CA PRO A 117 -1.19 -11.02 12.19
C PRO A 117 0.07 -10.16 12.10
N LYS A 118 0.06 -9.18 11.20
CA LYS A 118 1.20 -8.28 11.01
C LYS A 118 1.41 -7.34 12.20
N ARG A 119 2.57 -6.71 12.27
CA ARG A 119 2.90 -5.66 13.24
C ARG A 119 3.32 -4.39 12.50
N CYS A 120 3.09 -3.24 13.11
CA CYS A 120 3.59 -1.97 12.58
C CYS A 120 5.10 -2.04 12.32
N GLY A 121 5.56 -1.50 11.20
CA GLY A 121 6.97 -1.50 10.81
C GLY A 121 7.94 -0.97 11.87
N HIS A 122 7.46 -0.13 12.80
CA HIS A 122 8.24 0.42 13.91
C HIS A 122 8.28 -0.47 15.17
N MET A 123 7.51 -1.55 15.19
CA MET A 123 7.46 -2.47 16.35
C MET A 123 8.47 -3.62 16.19
N GLU A 124 8.92 -4.14 17.33
CA GLU A 124 9.73 -5.36 17.39
C GLU A 124 8.87 -6.63 17.26
N GLY A 125 9.53 -7.77 17.01
CA GLY A 125 8.88 -9.08 16.94
C GLY A 125 8.06 -9.29 15.67
N LYS A 126 8.44 -8.62 14.57
CA LYS A 126 7.96 -8.95 13.22
C LYS A 126 8.51 -10.30 12.77
N GLU A 127 7.77 -10.97 11.92
CA GLU A 127 8.20 -12.18 11.21
C GLU A 127 7.82 -12.03 9.75
N VAL A 128 8.61 -12.57 8.84
CA VAL A 128 8.31 -12.57 7.40
C VAL A 128 8.00 -13.99 6.94
N VAL A 129 7.13 -14.12 5.94
CA VAL A 129 6.84 -15.37 5.27
C VAL A 129 8.06 -15.87 4.47
N SER A 130 8.04 -17.11 3.98
CA SER A 130 9.08 -17.58 3.08
C SER A 130 9.21 -16.68 1.83
N LEU A 131 10.40 -16.64 1.23
CA LEU A 131 10.62 -15.91 -0.02
C LEU A 131 9.65 -16.39 -1.11
N GLU A 132 9.43 -17.70 -1.21
CA GLU A 132 8.50 -18.30 -2.16
C GLU A 132 7.06 -17.80 -1.96
N ASP A 133 6.57 -17.76 -0.72
CA ASP A 133 5.23 -17.25 -0.41
C ASP A 133 5.11 -15.75 -0.69
N ALA A 134 6.17 -14.98 -0.40
CA ALA A 134 6.21 -13.55 -0.71
C ALA A 134 6.13 -13.31 -2.22
N ALA A 135 6.97 -14.00 -3.00
CA ALA A 135 6.98 -13.90 -4.46
C ALA A 135 5.63 -14.33 -5.06
N LEU A 136 5.03 -15.42 -4.58
CA LEU A 136 3.71 -15.88 -5.03
C LEU A 136 2.62 -14.83 -4.79
N LYS A 137 2.65 -14.12 -3.67
CA LYS A 137 1.71 -13.03 -3.39
C LYS A 137 1.90 -11.86 -4.35
N ILE A 138 3.15 -11.48 -4.65
CA ILE A 138 3.43 -10.39 -5.60
C ILE A 138 3.05 -10.79 -7.02
N GLU A 139 3.32 -12.02 -7.44
CA GLU A 139 2.87 -12.56 -8.74
C GLU A 139 1.34 -12.49 -8.87
N ALA A 140 0.61 -12.92 -7.84
CA ALA A 140 -0.85 -12.84 -7.80
C ALA A 140 -1.34 -11.38 -7.87
N ALA A 141 -0.67 -10.46 -7.18
CA ALA A 141 -0.98 -9.03 -7.24
C ALA A 141 -0.80 -8.48 -8.66
N VAL A 142 0.34 -8.76 -9.28
CA VAL A 142 0.67 -8.31 -10.64
C VAL A 142 -0.33 -8.88 -11.67
N SER A 143 -0.65 -10.17 -11.56
CA SER A 143 -1.59 -10.84 -12.47
C SER A 143 -3.04 -10.35 -12.32
N SER A 144 -3.37 -9.74 -11.18
CA SER A 144 -4.73 -9.27 -10.87
C SER A 144 -4.94 -7.77 -11.11
N ARG A 145 -3.93 -7.07 -11.62
CA ARG A 145 -4.03 -5.64 -11.98
C ARG A 145 -5.11 -5.42 -13.06
N PRO A 146 -5.88 -4.34 -12.99
CA PRO A 146 -6.85 -4.02 -14.04
C PRO A 146 -6.16 -3.64 -15.37
N ASN A 147 -4.94 -3.09 -15.30
CA ASN A 147 -4.10 -2.67 -16.42
C ASN A 147 -2.66 -2.43 -15.94
N ASP A 148 -1.77 -2.08 -16.87
CA ASP A 148 -0.34 -1.84 -16.58
C ASP A 148 -0.05 -0.49 -15.89
N ASP A 149 -1.02 0.38 -15.76
CA ASP A 149 -0.87 1.67 -15.05
C ASP A 149 -1.14 1.54 -13.56
N PHE A 150 -1.83 0.46 -13.13
CA PHE A 150 -1.96 0.12 -11.72
C PHE A 150 -0.66 -0.52 -11.23
N LEU A 151 -0.03 0.08 -10.22
CA LEU A 151 1.28 -0.34 -9.75
C LEU A 151 1.19 -1.23 -8.50
N ILE A 152 2.13 -2.15 -8.39
CA ILE A 152 2.36 -2.95 -7.19
C ILE A 152 3.69 -2.50 -6.58
N MET A 153 3.64 -2.09 -5.32
CA MET A 153 4.82 -1.74 -4.52
C MET A 153 5.10 -2.89 -3.55
N ALA A 154 6.09 -3.70 -3.86
CA ALA A 154 6.56 -4.74 -2.95
C ALA A 154 7.41 -4.12 -1.83
N ARG A 155 7.12 -4.50 -0.59
CA ARG A 155 7.87 -4.14 0.60
C ARG A 155 8.37 -5.39 1.29
N THR A 156 9.62 -5.37 1.75
CA THR A 156 10.14 -6.41 2.63
C THR A 156 10.52 -5.85 3.99
N ASP A 157 10.16 -6.55 5.05
CA ASP A 157 10.63 -6.31 6.42
C ASP A 157 11.80 -7.25 6.81
N ALA A 158 12.34 -8.02 5.86
CA ALA A 158 13.41 -9.00 6.10
C ALA A 158 14.69 -8.39 6.68
N ARG A 159 15.02 -7.14 6.35
CA ARG A 159 16.15 -6.46 6.95
C ARG A 159 16.06 -6.36 8.48
N ALA A 160 14.85 -6.23 9.01
CA ALA A 160 14.64 -6.12 10.47
C ALA A 160 14.54 -7.48 11.17
N THR A 161 14.19 -8.54 10.41
CA THR A 161 13.97 -9.90 10.94
C THR A 161 15.16 -10.83 10.68
N HIS A 162 15.92 -10.57 9.64
CA HIS A 162 17.11 -11.31 9.19
C HIS A 162 18.26 -10.33 9.01
N ASP A 163 18.60 -10.00 7.75
CA ASP A 163 19.69 -9.07 7.41
C ASP A 163 19.43 -8.35 6.08
N LEU A 164 20.42 -7.55 5.64
CA LEU A 164 20.32 -6.83 4.36
C LEU A 164 20.40 -7.78 3.16
N SER A 165 21.16 -8.87 3.23
CA SER A 165 21.29 -9.82 2.12
C SER A 165 19.94 -10.44 1.80
N GLU A 166 19.25 -10.97 2.81
CA GLU A 166 17.91 -11.53 2.68
C GLU A 166 16.91 -10.51 2.09
N ALA A 167 16.99 -9.25 2.52
CA ALA A 167 16.12 -8.21 1.98
C ALA A 167 16.40 -7.91 0.50
N LEU A 168 17.68 -7.98 0.07
CA LEU A 168 18.05 -7.83 -1.35
C LEU A 168 17.60 -9.03 -2.18
N ASP A 169 17.83 -10.25 -1.70
CA ASP A 169 17.41 -11.49 -2.37
C ASP A 169 15.89 -11.49 -2.62
N ARG A 170 15.10 -10.99 -1.65
CA ARG A 170 13.64 -10.82 -1.80
C ARG A 170 13.26 -9.73 -2.82
N GLY A 171 14.07 -8.69 -2.94
CA GLY A 171 13.86 -7.64 -3.94
C GLY A 171 14.21 -8.06 -5.36
N GLU A 172 15.04 -9.09 -5.53
CA GLU A 172 15.44 -9.64 -6.84
C GLU A 172 14.51 -10.75 -7.32
N ALA A 173 13.80 -11.44 -6.41
CA ALA A 173 12.89 -12.54 -6.72
C ALA A 173 11.54 -12.05 -7.27
#